data_ebc2fa40efde6be028a7beadaa887943
#
_entry.id   ebc2fa40efde6be028a7beadaa887943
#
_cell.length_a   1.000
_cell.length_b   1.000
_cell.length_c   1.000
_cell.angle_alpha   90.00
_cell.angle_beta   90.00
_cell.angle_gamma   90.00
#
_symmetry.space_group_name_H-M   'P 1'
#
loop_
_entity.id
_entity.type
_entity.pdbx_description
1 polymer ?
#
loop_
_entity_poly.entity_id
_entity_poly.type
_entity_poly.pdbx_seq_one_letter_code
_entity_poly.pdbx_strand_id
1 'polypeptide(L)'
;MEEAPTAPLTESNHLLPPPPQTFSRVLIILLALIGFAIMGYLTYTHYANAQSFCDISETVSCDVVTTSLFSEIFGWPISLAGLAFFALILYLALGRFTPQIFRTIYFLALFFLIPSLYFTFVELLVIKALCILCESTKLITLLILITALAARPRNGQALGGLSAFTVFVGLTYAAVIFFAQTGNVVKADYSQYVQDLNRAGVVYYKSVKCNNCKRQERLFGEAIKELNSIECHPDGLNPRPELCLAKAITKTPTFILEPEGVELKRLVGLQKLETIASFAQVTFQRDD
;
A
#
# COMPACT_ATOMS: atom_id res chain seq x y z
N MET A 1 -37.81 56.39 35.28
CA MET A 1 -36.99 56.08 34.11
C MET A 1 -36.55 54.68 34.31
N GLU A 2 -37.26 53.77 33.65
CA GLU A 2 -37.08 52.31 33.77
C GLU A 2 -36.28 51.87 32.57
N GLU A 3 -35.02 51.37 32.79
CA GLU A 3 -34.18 50.82 31.76
C GLU A 3 -34.73 49.49 31.28
N ALA A 4 -35.07 49.39 30.00
CA ALA A 4 -35.47 48.17 29.36
C ALA A 4 -34.29 47.16 29.29
N PRO A 5 -34.45 45.86 29.59
CA PRO A 5 -33.39 44.91 29.46
C PRO A 5 -33.07 44.62 27.99
N THR A 6 -31.84 44.90 27.60
CA THR A 6 -31.27 44.51 26.29
C THR A 6 -31.20 42.98 26.19
N ALA A 7 -32.04 42.41 25.31
CA ALA A 7 -31.97 40.98 24.97
C ALA A 7 -30.61 40.64 24.30
N PRO A 8 -29.95 39.55 24.68
CA PRO A 8 -28.72 39.14 24.03
C PRO A 8 -29.00 38.72 22.57
N LEU A 9 -28.27 39.35 21.64
CA LEU A 9 -28.26 38.91 20.23
C LEU A 9 -27.74 37.48 20.15
N THR A 10 -28.64 36.52 20.03
CA THR A 10 -28.32 35.14 19.68
C THR A 10 -27.78 35.15 18.24
N GLU A 11 -26.49 35.08 18.12
CA GLU A 11 -25.76 34.83 16.88
C GLU A 11 -26.25 33.50 16.29
N SER A 12 -27.19 33.57 15.37
CA SER A 12 -27.68 32.41 14.64
C SER A 12 -26.57 31.96 13.70
N ASN A 13 -25.77 31.00 14.17
CA ASN A 13 -24.89 30.23 13.32
C ASN A 13 -25.74 29.60 12.19
N HIS A 14 -25.71 30.22 11.01
CA HIS A 14 -26.27 29.70 9.78
C HIS A 14 -25.49 28.46 9.32
N LEU A 15 -25.55 27.38 10.11
CA LEU A 15 -25.12 26.06 9.68
C LEU A 15 -26.14 25.58 8.65
N LEU A 16 -25.66 25.31 7.43
CA LEU A 16 -26.45 24.69 6.38
C LEU A 16 -27.26 23.51 6.94
N PRO A 17 -28.53 23.34 6.55
CA PRO A 17 -29.34 22.21 6.99
C PRO A 17 -28.62 20.90 6.65
N PRO A 18 -28.67 19.89 7.54
CA PRO A 18 -28.02 18.62 7.28
C PRO A 18 -28.58 18.01 5.99
N PRO A 19 -27.73 17.43 5.14
CA PRO A 19 -28.18 16.79 3.91
C PRO A 19 -29.19 15.67 4.23
N PRO A 20 -30.15 15.41 3.35
CA PRO A 20 -31.11 14.34 3.58
C PRO A 20 -30.37 13.01 3.78
N GLN A 21 -30.69 12.32 4.85
CA GLN A 21 -29.95 11.09 5.27
C GLN A 21 -29.89 10.03 4.17
N THR A 22 -30.91 9.98 3.30
CA THR A 22 -30.93 9.09 2.13
C THR A 22 -29.83 9.44 1.13
N PHE A 23 -29.60 10.73 0.86
CA PHE A 23 -28.52 11.18 -0.04
C PHE A 23 -27.15 10.81 0.53
N SER A 24 -26.92 11.08 1.81
CA SER A 24 -25.66 10.73 2.48
C SER A 24 -25.40 9.21 2.45
N ARG A 25 -26.44 8.41 2.64
CA ARG A 25 -26.35 6.95 2.54
C ARG A 25 -25.95 6.48 1.15
N VAL A 26 -26.62 6.97 0.11
CA VAL A 26 -26.29 6.63 -1.28
C VAL A 26 -24.86 7.03 -1.61
N LEU A 27 -24.44 8.24 -1.21
CA LEU A 27 -23.09 8.72 -1.43
C LEU A 27 -22.04 7.82 -0.75
N ILE A 28 -22.27 7.42 0.50
CA ILE A 28 -21.36 6.49 1.22
C ILE A 28 -21.29 5.14 0.51
N ILE A 29 -22.40 4.60 0.02
CA ILE A 29 -22.42 3.34 -0.72
C ILE A 29 -21.59 3.45 -2.00
N LEU A 30 -21.78 4.51 -2.80
CA LEU A 30 -21.02 4.73 -4.03
C LEU A 30 -19.51 4.87 -3.76
N LEU A 31 -19.15 5.69 -2.77
CA LEU A 31 -17.74 5.86 -2.36
C LEU A 31 -17.12 4.55 -1.88
N ALA A 32 -17.86 3.78 -1.08
CA ALA A 32 -17.37 2.50 -0.56
C ALA A 32 -17.23 1.43 -1.67
N LEU A 33 -18.12 1.42 -2.67
CA LEU A 33 -18.00 0.55 -3.85
C LEU A 33 -16.75 0.87 -4.66
N ILE A 34 -16.46 2.16 -4.89
CA ILE A 34 -15.24 2.59 -5.58
C ILE A 34 -13.99 2.18 -4.78
N GLY A 35 -13.97 2.45 -3.47
CA GLY A 35 -12.87 2.04 -2.59
C GLY A 35 -12.66 0.53 -2.55
N PHE A 36 -13.75 -0.24 -2.50
CA PHE A 36 -13.73 -1.70 -2.55
C PHE A 36 -13.12 -2.21 -3.86
N ALA A 37 -13.54 -1.65 -5.01
CA ALA A 37 -13.01 -2.02 -6.31
C ALA A 37 -11.50 -1.71 -6.44
N ILE A 38 -11.05 -0.54 -5.98
CA ILE A 38 -9.64 -0.15 -5.99
C ILE A 38 -8.81 -1.10 -5.12
N MET A 39 -9.24 -1.38 -3.87
CA MET A 39 -8.52 -2.26 -2.96
C MET A 39 -8.53 -3.72 -3.46
N GLY A 40 -9.63 -4.16 -4.09
CA GLY A 40 -9.72 -5.46 -4.74
C GLY A 40 -8.72 -5.59 -5.90
N TYR A 41 -8.62 -4.56 -6.73
CA TYR A 41 -7.63 -4.51 -7.81
C TYR A 41 -6.18 -4.56 -7.28
N LEU A 42 -5.83 -3.77 -6.26
CA LEU A 42 -4.50 -3.79 -5.65
C LEU A 42 -4.19 -5.15 -4.98
N THR A 43 -5.18 -5.78 -4.37
CA THR A 43 -5.02 -7.12 -3.80
C THR A 43 -4.79 -8.16 -4.90
N TYR A 44 -5.55 -8.07 -5.99
CA TYR A 44 -5.37 -8.95 -7.16
C TYR A 44 -3.96 -8.81 -7.77
N THR A 45 -3.51 -7.57 -8.04
CA THR A 45 -2.17 -7.33 -8.62
C THR A 45 -1.05 -7.82 -7.71
N HIS A 46 -1.22 -7.69 -6.40
CA HIS A 46 -0.26 -8.21 -5.42
C HIS A 46 -0.11 -9.73 -5.51
N TYR A 47 -1.21 -10.50 -5.51
CA TYR A 47 -1.15 -11.97 -5.58
C TYR A 47 -0.83 -12.51 -6.98
N ALA A 48 -1.31 -11.84 -8.03
CA ALA A 48 -1.03 -12.22 -9.41
C ALA A 48 0.38 -11.85 -9.88
N ASN A 49 1.16 -11.08 -9.09
CA ASN A 49 2.42 -10.45 -9.49
C ASN A 49 2.29 -9.69 -10.83
N ALA A 50 1.09 -9.12 -11.07
CA ALA A 50 0.78 -8.41 -12.29
C ALA A 50 1.22 -6.95 -12.19
N GLN A 51 1.68 -6.39 -13.29
CA GLN A 51 1.98 -4.96 -13.36
C GLN A 51 0.67 -4.15 -13.30
N SER A 52 0.63 -3.11 -12.46
CA SER A 52 -0.53 -2.24 -12.36
C SER A 52 -0.51 -1.15 -13.44
N PHE A 53 -1.69 -0.70 -13.86
CA PHE A 53 -1.81 0.40 -14.84
C PHE A 53 -1.35 1.75 -14.27
N CYS A 54 -1.21 1.88 -12.97
CA CYS A 54 -0.75 3.11 -12.30
C CYS A 54 0.77 3.18 -12.09
N ASP A 55 1.54 2.38 -12.80
CA ASP A 55 3.00 2.44 -12.84
C ASP A 55 3.45 3.43 -13.92
N ILE A 56 3.33 4.74 -13.61
CA ILE A 56 3.48 5.83 -14.58
C ILE A 56 4.93 6.34 -14.63
N SER A 57 5.60 6.45 -13.49
CA SER A 57 6.96 6.97 -13.36
C SER A 57 7.68 6.39 -12.15
N GLU A 58 8.98 6.69 -12.00
CA GLU A 58 9.77 6.24 -10.83
C GLU A 58 9.23 6.75 -9.50
N THR A 59 8.67 7.96 -9.49
CA THR A 59 8.10 8.60 -8.29
C THR A 59 6.60 8.37 -8.14
N VAL A 60 5.91 7.92 -9.18
CA VAL A 60 4.48 7.63 -9.19
C VAL A 60 4.28 6.22 -9.69
N SER A 61 4.24 5.27 -8.77
CA SER A 61 4.16 3.84 -9.10
C SER A 61 3.44 3.10 -7.98
N CYS A 62 2.26 2.55 -8.30
CA CYS A 62 1.54 1.69 -7.37
C CYS A 62 2.31 0.40 -7.08
N ASP A 63 2.99 -0.10 -8.09
CA ASP A 63 3.71 -1.35 -7.97
C ASP A 63 4.92 -1.23 -7.03
N VAL A 64 5.70 -0.12 -7.09
CA VAL A 64 6.82 0.13 -6.16
C VAL A 64 6.33 0.14 -4.71
N VAL A 65 5.15 0.70 -4.47
CA VAL A 65 4.56 0.77 -3.12
C VAL A 65 4.01 -0.60 -2.70
N THR A 66 3.23 -1.28 -3.55
CA THR A 66 2.56 -2.55 -3.20
C THR A 66 3.47 -3.76 -3.15
N THR A 67 4.70 -3.66 -3.68
CA THR A 67 5.73 -4.71 -3.56
C THR A 67 6.86 -4.34 -2.58
N SER A 68 6.75 -3.20 -1.89
CA SER A 68 7.70 -2.81 -0.85
C SER A 68 7.57 -3.70 0.39
N LEU A 69 8.61 -3.75 1.22
CA LEU A 69 8.57 -4.42 2.54
C LEU A 69 7.48 -3.86 3.46
N PHE A 70 7.04 -2.63 3.19
CA PHE A 70 5.98 -1.95 3.94
C PHE A 70 4.57 -2.27 3.43
N SER A 71 4.43 -3.02 2.33
CA SER A 71 3.14 -3.38 1.76
C SER A 71 2.46 -4.56 2.45
N GLU A 72 3.16 -5.25 3.34
CA GLU A 72 2.68 -6.42 4.06
C GLU A 72 2.79 -6.24 5.58
N ILE A 73 1.84 -6.81 6.30
CA ILE A 73 1.87 -6.97 7.75
C ILE A 73 1.67 -8.46 8.03
N PHE A 74 2.65 -9.11 8.66
CA PHE A 74 2.65 -10.56 8.93
C PHE A 74 2.40 -11.42 7.67
N GLY A 75 2.90 -10.99 6.50
CA GLY A 75 2.72 -11.70 5.23
C GLY A 75 1.36 -11.48 4.54
N TRP A 76 0.48 -10.61 5.11
CA TRP A 76 -0.79 -10.22 4.49
C TRP A 76 -0.67 -8.85 3.85
N PRO A 77 -1.11 -8.65 2.59
CA PRO A 77 -1.05 -7.35 1.96
C PRO A 77 -2.00 -6.36 2.64
N ILE A 78 -1.55 -5.13 2.83
CA ILE A 78 -2.33 -4.05 3.45
C ILE A 78 -3.60 -3.75 2.66
N SER A 79 -3.58 -3.94 1.34
CA SER A 79 -4.74 -3.80 0.48
C SER A 79 -5.91 -4.71 0.89
N LEU A 80 -5.62 -5.89 1.46
CA LEU A 80 -6.65 -6.79 1.99
C LEU A 80 -7.36 -6.20 3.21
N ALA A 81 -6.64 -5.50 4.09
CA ALA A 81 -7.24 -4.78 5.22
C ALA A 81 -8.14 -3.64 4.72
N GLY A 82 -7.72 -2.91 3.67
CA GLY A 82 -8.53 -1.90 3.00
C GLY A 82 -9.79 -2.49 2.37
N LEU A 83 -9.66 -3.64 1.70
CA LEU A 83 -10.79 -4.37 1.12
C LEU A 83 -11.82 -4.75 2.19
N ALA A 84 -11.36 -5.30 3.32
CA ALA A 84 -12.22 -5.66 4.45
C ALA A 84 -12.90 -4.43 5.05
N PHE A 85 -12.20 -3.30 5.17
CA PHE A 85 -12.76 -2.04 5.64
C PHE A 85 -13.90 -1.55 4.73
N PHE A 86 -13.71 -1.46 3.43
CA PHE A 86 -14.76 -1.02 2.51
C PHE A 86 -15.92 -2.01 2.44
N ALA A 87 -15.68 -3.32 2.54
CA ALA A 87 -16.72 -4.33 2.67
C ALA A 87 -17.58 -4.12 3.94
N LEU A 88 -16.94 -3.81 5.06
CA LEU A 88 -17.64 -3.50 6.32
C LEU A 88 -18.48 -2.22 6.20
N ILE A 89 -17.95 -1.15 5.59
CA ILE A 89 -18.71 0.08 5.33
C ILE A 89 -19.93 -0.21 4.44
N LEU A 90 -19.77 -1.00 3.38
CA LEU A 90 -20.87 -1.42 2.51
C LEU A 90 -21.92 -2.23 3.27
N TYR A 91 -21.51 -3.20 4.07
CA TYR A 91 -22.40 -4.00 4.91
C TYR A 91 -23.25 -3.12 5.84
N LEU A 92 -22.60 -2.16 6.52
CA LEU A 92 -23.30 -1.23 7.41
C LEU A 92 -24.24 -0.28 6.63
N ALA A 93 -23.80 0.25 5.50
CA ALA A 93 -24.59 1.19 4.71
C ALA A 93 -25.76 0.51 3.99
N LEU A 94 -25.66 -0.75 3.59
CA LEU A 94 -26.72 -1.53 2.94
C LEU A 94 -27.69 -2.15 3.97
N GLY A 95 -27.27 -2.34 5.21
CA GLY A 95 -28.05 -2.94 6.27
C GLY A 95 -29.30 -2.14 6.66
N ARG A 96 -29.96 -2.55 7.76
CA ARG A 96 -31.12 -1.82 8.29
C ARG A 96 -30.76 -0.39 8.63
N PHE A 97 -31.50 0.55 8.06
CA PHE A 97 -31.25 1.97 8.22
C PHE A 97 -31.59 2.42 9.68
N THR A 98 -30.58 2.79 10.43
CA THR A 98 -30.71 3.50 11.69
C THR A 98 -29.83 4.76 11.66
N PRO A 99 -30.29 5.92 12.15
CA PRO A 99 -29.45 7.13 12.16
C PRO A 99 -28.13 6.96 12.89
N GLN A 100 -28.02 6.01 13.81
CA GLN A 100 -26.83 5.68 14.57
C GLN A 100 -25.72 5.05 13.71
N ILE A 101 -26.07 4.45 12.56
CA ILE A 101 -25.12 3.86 11.61
C ILE A 101 -24.09 4.91 11.13
N PHE A 102 -24.52 6.15 10.87
CA PHE A 102 -23.58 7.21 10.48
C PHE A 102 -22.52 7.49 11.55
N ARG A 103 -22.88 7.37 12.83
CA ARG A 103 -21.92 7.50 13.92
C ARG A 103 -20.91 6.35 13.92
N THR A 104 -21.36 5.13 13.70
CA THR A 104 -20.47 3.95 13.59
C THR A 104 -19.53 4.08 12.40
N ILE A 105 -20.05 4.45 11.21
CA ILE A 105 -19.25 4.69 10.00
C ILE A 105 -18.22 5.79 10.23
N TYR A 106 -18.60 6.88 10.92
CA TYR A 106 -17.68 7.96 11.28
C TYR A 106 -16.48 7.46 12.09
N PHE A 107 -16.71 6.69 13.16
CA PHE A 107 -15.62 6.18 14.00
C PHE A 107 -14.76 5.14 13.28
N LEU A 108 -15.35 4.29 12.46
CA LEU A 108 -14.61 3.33 11.64
C LEU A 108 -13.73 4.05 10.61
N ALA A 109 -14.29 5.05 9.91
CA ALA A 109 -13.53 5.83 8.93
C ALA A 109 -12.42 6.65 9.61
N LEU A 110 -12.68 7.25 10.78
CA LEU A 110 -11.68 7.99 11.55
C LEU A 110 -10.54 7.07 12.00
N PHE A 111 -10.88 5.89 12.54
CA PHE A 111 -9.89 4.91 12.97
C PHE A 111 -9.01 4.44 11.81
N PHE A 112 -9.61 4.14 10.65
CA PHE A 112 -8.89 3.61 9.49
C PHE A 112 -8.04 4.68 8.78
N LEU A 113 -8.48 5.93 8.81
CA LEU A 113 -7.75 7.05 8.19
C LEU A 113 -6.38 7.29 8.85
N ILE A 114 -6.26 7.10 10.17
CA ILE A 114 -5.03 7.41 10.91
C ILE A 114 -3.84 6.52 10.46
N PRO A 115 -3.92 5.18 10.51
CA PRO A 115 -2.84 4.35 9.99
C PRO A 115 -2.64 4.52 8.48
N SER A 116 -3.68 4.88 7.71
CA SER A 116 -3.52 5.15 6.28
C SER A 116 -2.65 6.39 6.01
N LEU A 117 -2.72 7.42 6.86
CA LEU A 117 -1.83 8.58 6.79
C LEU A 117 -0.37 8.22 7.13
N TYR A 118 -0.15 7.29 8.05
CA TYR A 118 1.18 6.74 8.29
C TYR A 118 1.78 6.13 7.01
N PHE A 119 0.99 5.39 6.22
CA PHE A 119 1.48 4.85 4.94
C PHE A 119 1.82 5.95 3.91
N THR A 120 1.08 7.07 3.85
CA THR A 120 1.49 8.22 3.03
C THR A 120 2.87 8.72 3.44
N PHE A 121 3.13 8.81 4.74
CA PHE A 121 4.44 9.20 5.26
C PHE A 121 5.54 8.23 4.82
N VAL A 122 5.30 6.92 4.90
CA VAL A 122 6.23 5.89 4.43
C VAL A 122 6.44 5.97 2.92
N GLU A 123 5.38 6.17 2.13
CA GLU A 123 5.47 6.34 0.67
C GLU A 123 6.38 7.51 0.28
N LEU A 124 6.22 8.67 0.94
CA LEU A 124 6.94 9.89 0.59
C LEU A 124 8.39 9.90 1.10
N LEU A 125 8.64 9.44 2.33
CA LEU A 125 9.94 9.60 2.98
C LEU A 125 10.83 8.36 2.88
N VAL A 126 10.24 7.16 2.90
CA VAL A 126 11.00 5.91 2.93
C VAL A 126 11.07 5.30 1.53
N ILE A 127 9.92 5.08 0.90
CA ILE A 127 9.83 4.43 -0.43
C ILE A 127 10.21 5.41 -1.53
N LYS A 128 9.94 6.72 -1.34
CA LYS A 128 10.11 7.80 -2.32
C LYS A 128 9.33 7.55 -3.62
N ALA A 129 8.22 6.86 -3.51
CA ALA A 129 7.26 6.62 -4.58
C ALA A 129 5.84 6.73 -4.02
N LEU A 130 4.92 7.25 -4.82
CA LEU A 130 3.54 7.52 -4.43
C LEU A 130 2.60 6.60 -5.22
N CYS A 131 1.71 5.92 -4.50
CA CYS A 131 0.67 5.08 -5.09
C CYS A 131 -0.62 5.90 -5.24
N ILE A 132 -0.94 6.32 -6.47
CA ILE A 132 -2.15 7.12 -6.75
C ILE A 132 -3.42 6.40 -6.27
N LEU A 133 -3.52 5.09 -6.48
CA LEU A 133 -4.68 4.30 -6.05
C LEU A 133 -4.78 4.25 -4.53
N CYS A 134 -3.66 4.12 -3.81
CA CYS A 134 -3.64 4.15 -2.36
C CYS A 134 -4.09 5.52 -1.83
N GLU A 135 -3.58 6.61 -2.41
CA GLU A 135 -3.98 7.96 -2.03
C GLU A 135 -5.46 8.25 -2.36
N SER A 136 -5.96 7.75 -3.50
CA SER A 136 -7.38 7.86 -3.86
C SER A 136 -8.30 7.21 -2.83
N THR A 137 -7.92 6.05 -2.28
CA THR A 137 -8.72 5.39 -1.23
C THR A 137 -8.70 6.14 0.10
N LYS A 138 -7.61 6.86 0.42
CA LYS A 138 -7.55 7.75 1.59
C LYS A 138 -8.49 8.94 1.42
N LEU A 139 -8.51 9.55 0.21
CA LEU A 139 -9.46 10.61 -0.11
C LEU A 139 -10.90 10.12 -0.02
N ILE A 140 -11.21 8.94 -0.55
CA ILE A 140 -12.53 8.31 -0.44
C ILE A 140 -12.91 8.09 1.03
N THR A 141 -12.00 7.60 1.85
CA THR A 141 -12.24 7.41 3.29
C THR A 141 -12.50 8.73 4.01
N LEU A 142 -11.78 9.80 3.65
CA LEU A 142 -12.01 11.14 4.17
C LEU A 142 -13.40 11.68 3.75
N LEU A 143 -13.83 11.46 2.52
CA LEU A 143 -15.15 11.85 2.04
C LEU A 143 -16.26 11.07 2.77
N ILE A 144 -16.07 9.77 3.01
CA ILE A 144 -16.99 8.95 3.84
C ILE A 144 -17.06 9.51 5.26
N LEU A 145 -15.91 9.85 5.86
CA LEU A 145 -15.83 10.44 7.20
C LEU A 145 -16.63 11.74 7.30
N ILE A 146 -16.41 12.67 6.36
CA ILE A 146 -17.10 13.97 6.31
C ILE A 146 -18.60 13.78 6.11
N THR A 147 -19.00 12.90 5.17
CA THR A 147 -20.42 12.62 4.88
C THR A 147 -21.12 12.00 6.10
N ALA A 148 -20.47 11.04 6.78
CA ALA A 148 -20.99 10.41 7.98
C ALA A 148 -21.09 11.41 9.15
N LEU A 149 -20.10 12.31 9.28
CA LEU A 149 -20.09 13.39 10.26
C LEU A 149 -21.25 14.37 10.04
N ALA A 150 -21.54 14.74 8.79
CA ALA A 150 -22.62 15.66 8.44
C ALA A 150 -24.01 15.04 8.65
N ALA A 151 -24.18 13.75 8.34
CA ALA A 151 -25.45 13.06 8.36
C ALA A 151 -25.84 12.47 9.74
N ARG A 152 -24.93 12.47 10.71
CA ARG A 152 -25.19 11.89 12.04
C ARG A 152 -26.25 12.65 12.82
N PRO A 153 -27.02 11.96 13.68
CA PRO A 153 -27.94 12.64 14.59
C PRO A 153 -27.18 13.50 15.62
N ARG A 154 -27.63 14.74 15.83
CA ARG A 154 -27.02 15.70 16.76
C ARG A 154 -27.43 15.51 18.23
N ASN A 155 -28.02 14.36 18.59
CA ASN A 155 -28.53 14.10 19.93
C ASN A 155 -27.40 14.00 20.96
N GLY A 156 -27.11 15.10 21.62
CA GLY A 156 -26.57 15.27 22.98
C GLY A 156 -25.31 14.51 23.45
N GLN A 157 -24.76 13.56 22.71
CA GLN A 157 -23.56 12.86 23.13
C GLN A 157 -22.30 13.57 22.63
N ALA A 158 -21.47 14.00 23.57
CA ALA A 158 -20.17 14.62 23.29
C ALA A 158 -19.30 13.70 22.41
N LEU A 159 -19.13 14.05 21.14
CA LEU A 159 -18.25 13.34 20.22
C LEU A 159 -16.78 13.52 20.56
N GLY A 160 -16.41 14.64 21.20
CA GLY A 160 -15.02 15.01 21.42
C GLY A 160 -14.22 13.93 22.13
N GLY A 161 -14.70 13.45 23.27
CA GLY A 161 -13.99 12.41 24.05
C GLY A 161 -13.84 11.09 23.29
N LEU A 162 -14.91 10.64 22.62
CA LEU A 162 -14.85 9.38 21.87
C LEU A 162 -14.01 9.51 20.60
N SER A 163 -14.03 10.66 19.92
CA SER A 163 -13.13 10.92 18.77
C SER A 163 -11.67 10.99 19.22
N ALA A 164 -11.37 11.66 20.33
CA ALA A 164 -10.02 11.69 20.89
C ALA A 164 -9.53 10.28 21.25
N PHE A 165 -10.38 9.46 21.85
CA PHE A 165 -10.07 8.05 22.14
C PHE A 165 -9.81 7.26 20.86
N THR A 166 -10.65 7.42 19.83
CA THR A 166 -10.47 6.74 18.52
C THR A 166 -9.14 7.16 17.88
N VAL A 167 -8.80 8.44 17.93
CA VAL A 167 -7.50 8.94 17.43
C VAL A 167 -6.34 8.33 18.21
N PHE A 168 -6.42 8.28 19.53
CA PHE A 168 -5.38 7.66 20.36
C PHE A 168 -5.18 6.18 20.01
N VAL A 169 -6.26 5.42 19.87
CA VAL A 169 -6.19 3.99 19.49
C VAL A 169 -5.63 3.84 18.08
N GLY A 170 -6.03 4.70 17.12
CA GLY A 170 -5.52 4.70 15.75
C GLY A 170 -4.02 5.02 15.68
N LEU A 171 -3.53 5.98 16.47
CA LEU A 171 -2.10 6.30 16.56
C LEU A 171 -1.30 5.16 17.20
N THR A 172 -1.84 4.54 18.25
CA THR A 172 -1.22 3.36 18.88
C THR A 172 -1.11 2.22 17.88
N TYR A 173 -2.17 1.97 17.10
CA TYR A 173 -2.16 0.96 16.06
C TYR A 173 -1.15 1.26 14.95
N ALA A 174 -1.06 2.52 14.48
CA ALA A 174 -0.04 2.95 13.52
C ALA A 174 1.39 2.76 14.07
N ALA A 175 1.62 3.05 15.36
CA ALA A 175 2.91 2.81 16.00
C ALA A 175 3.26 1.31 16.07
N VAL A 176 2.29 0.44 16.38
CA VAL A 176 2.49 -1.03 16.35
C VAL A 176 2.88 -1.51 14.95
N ILE A 177 2.18 -1.02 13.91
CA ILE A 177 2.53 -1.32 12.52
C ILE A 177 3.97 -0.86 12.21
N PHE A 178 4.33 0.36 12.59
CA PHE A 178 5.68 0.90 12.40
C PHE A 178 6.74 -0.01 13.04
N PHE A 179 6.58 -0.40 14.29
CA PHE A 179 7.53 -1.29 14.97
C PHE A 179 7.57 -2.70 14.35
N ALA A 180 6.43 -3.24 13.94
CA ALA A 180 6.38 -4.52 13.26
C ALA A 180 7.14 -4.49 11.91
N GLN A 181 6.98 -3.40 11.16
CA GLN A 181 7.63 -3.24 9.85
C GLN A 181 9.12 -2.90 9.96
N THR A 182 9.53 -2.03 10.90
CA THR A 182 10.94 -1.69 11.10
C THR A 182 11.75 -2.86 11.63
N GLY A 183 11.16 -3.73 12.46
CA GLY A 183 11.79 -4.97 12.89
C GLY A 183 12.14 -5.90 11.73
N ASN A 184 11.34 -5.90 10.66
CA ASN A 184 11.60 -6.68 9.45
C ASN A 184 12.69 -6.06 8.55
N VAL A 185 12.79 -4.72 8.52
CA VAL A 185 13.76 -4.00 7.67
C VAL A 185 15.20 -4.11 8.21
N VAL A 186 15.37 -4.17 9.53
CA VAL A 186 16.69 -4.15 10.17
C VAL A 186 17.40 -5.51 10.15
N LYS A 187 16.70 -6.62 9.84
CA LYS A 187 17.21 -7.98 10.08
C LYS A 187 17.40 -8.86 8.85
N ALA A 188 17.01 -8.46 7.67
CA ALA A 188 17.15 -9.32 6.51
C ALA A 188 18.50 -9.11 5.83
N ASP A 189 19.53 -9.76 6.32
CA ASP A 189 20.77 -9.97 5.57
C ASP A 189 20.57 -11.18 4.63
N TYR A 190 20.62 -10.92 3.34
CA TYR A 190 20.51 -11.94 2.28
C TYR A 190 21.87 -12.27 1.66
N SER A 191 22.98 -11.86 2.26
CA SER A 191 24.33 -12.06 1.68
C SER A 191 24.64 -13.53 1.48
N GLN A 192 24.34 -14.40 2.45
CA GLN A 192 24.53 -15.83 2.31
C GLN A 192 23.65 -16.42 1.19
N TYR A 193 22.38 -16.01 1.14
CA TYR A 193 21.44 -16.44 0.09
C TYR A 193 21.94 -16.04 -1.31
N VAL A 194 22.43 -14.81 -1.48
CA VAL A 194 22.99 -14.33 -2.76
C VAL A 194 24.23 -15.11 -3.15
N GLN A 195 25.11 -15.43 -2.18
CA GLN A 195 26.28 -16.29 -2.45
C GLN A 195 25.88 -17.69 -2.92
N ASP A 196 24.82 -18.27 -2.33
CA ASP A 196 24.32 -19.58 -2.76
C ASP A 196 23.71 -19.53 -4.16
N LEU A 197 22.99 -18.44 -4.51
CA LEU A 197 22.51 -18.20 -5.87
C LEU A 197 23.68 -18.10 -6.87
N ASN A 198 24.73 -17.37 -6.53
CA ASN A 198 25.91 -17.24 -7.36
C ASN A 198 26.63 -18.59 -7.57
N ARG A 199 26.75 -19.41 -6.51
CA ARG A 199 27.32 -20.75 -6.59
C ARG A 199 26.48 -21.71 -7.44
N ALA A 200 25.15 -21.54 -7.41
CA ALA A 200 24.24 -22.31 -8.27
C ALA A 200 24.31 -21.88 -9.73
N GLY A 201 24.98 -20.76 -10.06
CA GLY A 201 25.08 -20.26 -11.42
C GLY A 201 23.88 -19.38 -11.84
N VAL A 202 23.24 -18.70 -10.92
CA VAL A 202 22.18 -17.75 -11.23
C VAL A 202 22.78 -16.44 -11.71
N VAL A 203 22.33 -15.95 -12.86
CA VAL A 203 22.67 -14.64 -13.42
C VAL A 203 21.40 -13.79 -13.55
N TYR A 204 21.50 -12.58 -13.06
CA TYR A 204 20.42 -11.60 -13.04
C TYR A 204 20.57 -10.58 -14.16
N TYR A 205 19.70 -10.65 -15.17
CA TYR A 205 19.66 -9.70 -16.29
C TYR A 205 18.71 -8.56 -15.95
N LYS A 206 19.26 -7.34 -15.90
CA LYS A 206 18.55 -6.15 -15.43
C LYS A 206 18.64 -4.97 -16.41
N SER A 207 17.87 -3.93 -16.12
CA SER A 207 17.96 -2.65 -16.83
C SER A 207 17.76 -1.51 -15.83
N VAL A 208 18.59 -0.49 -15.90
CA VAL A 208 18.50 0.72 -15.08
C VAL A 208 17.16 1.45 -15.26
N LYS A 209 16.55 1.33 -16.44
CA LYS A 209 15.23 1.92 -16.75
C LYS A 209 14.03 1.01 -16.41
N CYS A 210 14.29 -0.17 -15.88
CA CYS A 210 13.26 -1.15 -15.56
C CYS A 210 12.75 -0.99 -14.13
N ASN A 211 11.51 -0.59 -13.96
CA ASN A 211 10.90 -0.45 -12.62
C ASN A 211 10.83 -1.79 -11.88
N ASN A 212 10.51 -2.88 -12.55
CA ASN A 212 10.49 -4.21 -11.96
C ASN A 212 11.88 -4.67 -11.48
N CYS A 213 12.96 -4.24 -12.16
CA CYS A 213 14.33 -4.51 -11.71
C CYS A 213 14.63 -3.78 -10.40
N LYS A 214 14.27 -2.50 -10.31
CA LYS A 214 14.43 -1.71 -9.08
C LYS A 214 13.64 -2.32 -7.90
N ARG A 215 12.48 -2.94 -8.18
CA ARG A 215 11.70 -3.69 -7.17
C ARG A 215 12.40 -4.96 -6.75
N GLN A 216 12.87 -5.73 -7.73
CA GLN A 216 13.61 -6.96 -7.47
C GLN A 216 14.84 -6.69 -6.60
N GLU A 217 15.57 -5.63 -6.92
CA GLU A 217 16.73 -5.21 -6.15
C GLU A 217 16.39 -4.84 -4.70
N ARG A 218 15.24 -4.18 -4.47
CA ARG A 218 14.78 -3.86 -3.11
C ARG A 218 14.43 -5.09 -2.28
N LEU A 219 13.93 -6.18 -2.91
CA LEU A 219 13.65 -7.44 -2.19
C LEU A 219 14.92 -8.09 -1.66
N PHE A 220 16.03 -7.97 -2.38
CA PHE A 220 17.36 -8.46 -1.95
C PHE A 220 18.07 -7.50 -0.99
N GLY A 221 17.64 -6.24 -0.92
CA GLY A 221 18.32 -5.21 -0.13
C GLY A 221 19.77 -4.96 -0.60
N GLU A 222 20.68 -4.71 0.33
CA GLU A 222 22.09 -4.44 0.02
C GLU A 222 22.80 -5.64 -0.61
N ALA A 223 22.37 -6.87 -0.31
CA ALA A 223 22.97 -8.09 -0.84
C ALA A 223 22.88 -8.21 -2.37
N ILE A 224 21.97 -7.50 -3.02
CA ILE A 224 21.85 -7.50 -4.48
C ILE A 224 23.12 -7.07 -5.20
N LYS A 225 23.95 -6.26 -4.55
CA LYS A 225 25.22 -5.78 -5.10
C LYS A 225 26.22 -6.90 -5.34
N GLU A 226 26.08 -8.01 -4.62
CA GLU A 226 26.93 -9.20 -4.71
C GLU A 226 26.38 -10.22 -5.73
N LEU A 227 25.13 -10.06 -6.18
CA LEU A 227 24.53 -11.00 -7.14
C LEU A 227 25.15 -10.80 -8.53
N ASN A 228 25.54 -11.91 -9.16
CA ASN A 228 25.99 -11.91 -10.55
C ASN A 228 24.93 -11.28 -11.43
N SER A 229 25.20 -10.08 -11.95
CA SER A 229 24.21 -9.32 -12.71
C SER A 229 24.77 -8.75 -14.02
N ILE A 230 23.93 -8.67 -15.02
CA ILE A 230 24.23 -8.11 -16.34
C ILE A 230 23.25 -6.97 -16.61
N GLU A 231 23.80 -5.77 -16.82
CA GLU A 231 23.04 -4.60 -17.20
C GLU A 231 22.82 -4.57 -18.72
N CYS A 232 21.54 -4.59 -19.11
CA CYS A 232 21.14 -4.64 -20.52
C CYS A 232 20.97 -3.25 -21.15
N HIS A 233 20.80 -2.19 -20.34
CA HIS A 233 20.58 -0.85 -20.87
C HIS A 233 21.90 -0.07 -21.02
N PRO A 234 22.13 0.60 -22.16
CA PRO A 234 23.39 1.33 -22.43
C PRO A 234 23.71 2.42 -21.38
N ASP A 235 22.69 3.04 -20.78
CA ASP A 235 22.86 4.11 -19.78
C ASP A 235 23.16 3.56 -18.37
N GLY A 236 23.20 2.25 -18.19
CA GLY A 236 23.46 1.62 -16.89
C GLY A 236 24.96 1.56 -16.55
N LEU A 237 25.26 1.08 -15.35
CA LEU A 237 26.64 0.90 -14.90
C LEU A 237 27.22 -0.40 -15.49
N ASN A 238 28.39 -0.31 -16.18
CA ASN A 238 29.03 -1.44 -16.86
C ASN A 238 28.07 -2.23 -17.77
N PRO A 239 27.42 -1.59 -18.76
CA PRO A 239 26.42 -2.23 -19.58
C PRO A 239 27.02 -3.28 -20.50
N ARG A 240 26.30 -4.39 -20.69
CA ARG A 240 26.64 -5.46 -21.64
C ARG A 240 25.42 -5.85 -22.49
N PRO A 241 24.87 -4.94 -23.29
CA PRO A 241 23.68 -5.19 -24.10
C PRO A 241 23.87 -6.34 -25.09
N GLU A 242 25.09 -6.57 -25.57
CA GLU A 242 25.44 -7.68 -26.47
C GLU A 242 25.15 -9.06 -25.83
N LEU A 243 25.41 -9.25 -24.51
CA LEU A 243 25.10 -10.49 -23.81
C LEU A 243 23.60 -10.67 -23.68
N CYS A 244 22.87 -9.59 -23.43
CA CYS A 244 21.40 -9.64 -23.34
C CYS A 244 20.77 -10.01 -24.69
N LEU A 245 21.31 -9.50 -25.80
CA LEU A 245 20.89 -9.87 -27.16
C LEU A 245 21.24 -11.33 -27.45
N ALA A 246 22.46 -11.78 -27.12
CA ALA A 246 22.89 -13.17 -27.33
C ALA A 246 22.03 -14.18 -26.58
N LYS A 247 21.57 -13.82 -25.37
CA LYS A 247 20.64 -14.63 -24.53
C LYS A 247 19.17 -14.38 -24.85
N ALA A 248 18.85 -13.58 -25.87
CA ALA A 248 17.48 -13.23 -26.28
C ALA A 248 16.64 -12.71 -25.11
N ILE A 249 17.21 -11.79 -24.29
CA ILE A 249 16.51 -11.15 -23.19
C ILE A 249 15.53 -10.12 -23.74
N THR A 250 14.25 -10.44 -23.76
CA THR A 250 13.18 -9.57 -24.27
C THR A 250 12.52 -8.75 -23.18
N LYS A 251 12.64 -9.17 -21.92
CA LYS A 251 12.07 -8.49 -20.75
C LYS A 251 13.04 -8.56 -19.57
N THR A 252 13.05 -7.51 -18.75
CA THR A 252 13.79 -7.46 -17.48
C THR A 252 12.81 -7.22 -16.32
N PRO A 253 13.07 -7.72 -15.12
CA PRO A 253 14.18 -8.61 -14.75
C PRO A 253 14.03 -10.00 -15.36
N THR A 254 15.16 -10.67 -15.64
CA THR A 254 15.19 -12.10 -15.98
C THR A 254 16.32 -12.75 -15.21
N PHE A 255 16.01 -13.87 -14.55
CA PHE A 255 16.99 -14.74 -13.90
C PHE A 255 17.24 -15.94 -14.78
N ILE A 256 18.50 -16.24 -15.07
CA ILE A 256 18.91 -17.42 -15.80
C ILE A 256 19.75 -18.28 -14.89
N LEU A 257 19.42 -19.55 -14.81
CA LEU A 257 20.26 -20.55 -14.19
C LEU A 257 21.19 -21.12 -15.27
N GLU A 258 22.46 -20.74 -15.21
CA GLU A 258 23.47 -21.08 -16.20
C GLU A 258 24.80 -21.48 -15.56
N PRO A 259 24.83 -22.63 -14.84
CA PRO A 259 26.08 -23.18 -14.34
C PRO A 259 27.03 -23.42 -15.52
N GLU A 260 28.29 -22.97 -15.34
CA GLU A 260 29.34 -23.07 -16.40
C GLU A 260 28.97 -22.39 -17.72
N GLY A 261 28.05 -21.41 -17.71
CA GLY A 261 27.62 -20.62 -18.89
C GLY A 261 26.57 -21.31 -19.78
N VAL A 262 26.12 -22.53 -19.42
CA VAL A 262 25.06 -23.25 -20.13
C VAL A 262 23.71 -22.95 -19.49
N GLU A 263 22.81 -22.32 -20.25
CA GLU A 263 21.47 -22.02 -19.76
C GLU A 263 20.65 -23.30 -19.59
N LEU A 264 20.18 -23.57 -18.39
CA LEU A 264 19.29 -24.68 -18.08
C LEU A 264 17.82 -24.26 -18.06
N LYS A 265 17.53 -23.11 -17.46
CA LYS A 265 16.16 -22.58 -17.30
C LYS A 265 16.19 -21.07 -16.99
N ARG A 266 15.07 -20.39 -17.18
CA ARG A 266 14.92 -18.96 -16.90
C ARG A 266 13.62 -18.63 -16.19
N LEU A 267 13.63 -17.55 -15.38
CA LEU A 267 12.48 -16.89 -14.80
C LEU A 267 12.41 -15.45 -15.33
N VAL A 268 11.27 -15.06 -15.90
CA VAL A 268 11.06 -13.73 -16.48
C VAL A 268 10.11 -12.92 -15.60
N GLY A 269 10.44 -11.65 -15.37
CA GLY A 269 9.66 -10.72 -14.57
C GLY A 269 10.02 -10.71 -13.10
N LEU A 270 9.32 -9.88 -12.34
CA LEU A 270 9.49 -9.77 -10.89
C LEU A 270 9.16 -11.10 -10.19
N GLN A 271 10.03 -11.55 -9.31
CA GLN A 271 9.92 -12.83 -8.61
C GLN A 271 10.02 -12.63 -7.09
N LYS A 272 9.33 -13.50 -6.34
CA LYS A 272 9.56 -13.63 -4.89
C LYS A 272 10.90 -14.32 -4.64
N LEU A 273 11.56 -13.99 -3.53
CA LEU A 273 12.87 -14.59 -3.20
C LEU A 273 12.76 -16.10 -3.04
N GLU A 274 11.66 -16.61 -2.47
CA GLU A 274 11.39 -18.04 -2.32
C GLU A 274 11.24 -18.76 -3.68
N THR A 275 10.66 -18.06 -4.67
CA THR A 275 10.52 -18.57 -6.04
C THR A 275 11.90 -18.71 -6.70
N ILE A 276 12.77 -17.71 -6.50
CA ILE A 276 14.14 -17.74 -7.03
C ILE A 276 14.94 -18.85 -6.35
N ALA A 277 14.77 -19.04 -5.02
CA ALA A 277 15.40 -20.11 -4.29
C ALA A 277 15.00 -21.50 -4.81
N SER A 278 13.70 -21.73 -4.98
CA SER A 278 13.17 -22.98 -5.55
C SER A 278 13.65 -23.20 -6.99
N PHE A 279 13.73 -22.14 -7.79
CA PHE A 279 14.26 -22.17 -9.15
C PHE A 279 15.73 -22.57 -9.19
N ALA A 280 16.54 -22.02 -8.29
CA ALA A 280 17.98 -22.33 -8.19
C ALA A 280 18.28 -23.58 -7.38
N GLN A 281 17.27 -24.19 -6.75
CA GLN A 281 17.41 -25.33 -5.82
C GLN A 281 18.33 -25.03 -4.63
N VAL A 282 18.31 -23.78 -4.14
CA VAL A 282 19.03 -23.34 -2.95
C VAL A 282 18.07 -23.18 -1.78
N THR A 283 18.58 -23.30 -0.57
CA THR A 283 17.78 -23.05 0.65
C THR A 283 17.56 -21.55 0.81
N PHE A 284 16.31 -21.12 0.91
CA PHE A 284 16.00 -19.76 1.29
C PHE A 284 16.01 -19.68 2.82
N GLN A 285 17.08 -19.17 3.37
CA GLN A 285 17.14 -18.79 4.78
C GLN A 285 16.96 -17.29 4.89
N ARG A 286 16.00 -16.92 5.71
CA ARG A 286 15.86 -15.56 6.20
C ARG A 286 16.66 -15.55 7.50
N ASP A 287 17.83 -14.90 7.50
CA ASP A 287 18.60 -14.70 8.72
C ASP A 287 17.78 -13.76 9.61
N ASP A 288 17.17 -14.35 10.67
CA ASP A 288 16.36 -13.65 11.67
C ASP A 288 17.21 -12.81 12.63
#